data_105bf80c1a57480ff9fe9fe82c568f77
#
_entry.id   105bf80c1a57480ff9fe9fe82c568f77
#
_cell.length_a   1.000
_cell.length_b   1.000
_cell.length_c   1.000
_cell.angle_alpha   90.00
_cell.angle_beta   90.00
_cell.angle_gamma   90.00
#
_symmetry.space_group_name_H-M   'P 1'
#
loop_
_entity.id
_entity.type
_entity.pdbx_description
1 polymer ?
#
loop_
_entity_poly.entity_id
_entity_poly.type
_entity_poly.pdbx_seq_one_letter_code
_entity_poly.pdbx_strand_id
1 'polypeptide(L)'
;MECVPDDWGDGYDNVLVGCTVENQQMADYRLPIFKSLPIKHKSIIVAPMIEAVDLSAYVDRSIEEGSVGGESGQDARPCDYAWILAIREQCIKADVPFHFHQTGARLIKDGKTYHIPRCHQHSQARKANIN
;
A
#
# COMPACT_ATOMS: atom_id res chain seq x y z
N MET A 1 -18.51 -13.80 0.16
CA MET A 1 -18.12 -12.94 1.31
C MET A 1 -19.11 -13.17 2.46
N GLU A 2 -18.59 -13.68 3.57
CA GLU A 2 -19.43 -14.09 4.69
C GLU A 2 -19.62 -13.01 5.76
N CYS A 3 -18.75 -11.99 5.77
CA CYS A 3 -18.70 -10.99 6.83
C CYS A 3 -19.27 -9.62 6.38
N VAL A 4 -20.24 -9.63 5.50
CA VAL A 4 -20.88 -8.40 5.03
C VAL A 4 -22.37 -8.39 5.39
N PRO A 5 -22.99 -7.19 5.46
CA PRO A 5 -24.42 -7.08 5.72
C PRO A 5 -25.27 -7.78 4.64
N ASP A 6 -26.47 -8.20 5.03
CA ASP A 6 -27.39 -8.92 4.13
C ASP A 6 -27.74 -8.11 2.86
N ASP A 7 -27.74 -6.78 2.96
CA ASP A 7 -28.04 -5.86 1.86
C ASP A 7 -26.80 -5.39 1.09
N TRP A 8 -25.66 -6.09 1.26
CA TRP A 8 -24.39 -5.69 0.65
C TRP A 8 -24.45 -5.62 -0.89
N GLY A 9 -25.06 -6.62 -1.54
CA GLY A 9 -25.09 -6.70 -3.00
C GLY A 9 -23.68 -6.70 -3.61
N ASP A 10 -23.42 -5.71 -4.48
CA ASP A 10 -22.11 -5.50 -5.12
C ASP A 10 -21.22 -4.53 -4.34
N GLY A 11 -21.62 -4.16 -3.12
CA GLY A 11 -20.93 -3.22 -2.27
C GLY A 11 -21.68 -1.91 -2.09
N TYR A 12 -21.36 -1.20 -1.03
CA TYR A 12 -21.94 0.13 -0.75
C TYR A 12 -21.16 1.22 -1.46
N ASP A 13 -21.87 2.26 -1.90
CA ASP A 13 -21.26 3.41 -2.59
C ASP A 13 -20.32 4.24 -1.69
N ASN A 14 -20.48 4.16 -0.38
CA ASN A 14 -19.71 4.93 0.59
C ASN A 14 -18.66 4.12 1.35
N VAL A 15 -18.34 2.90 0.89
CA VAL A 15 -17.37 2.03 1.56
C VAL A 15 -16.22 1.71 0.63
N LEU A 16 -15.02 2.16 1.03
CA LEU A 16 -13.75 1.80 0.37
C LEU A 16 -13.12 0.66 1.18
N VAL A 17 -12.84 -0.45 0.53
CA VAL A 17 -12.20 -1.60 1.16
C VAL A 17 -10.75 -1.70 0.68
N GLY A 18 -9.81 -1.77 1.62
CA GLY A 18 -8.39 -1.94 1.34
C GLY A 18 -7.95 -3.38 1.53
N CYS A 19 -7.11 -3.87 0.63
CA CYS A 19 -6.43 -5.14 0.78
C CYS A 19 -4.96 -4.89 1.11
N THR A 20 -4.52 -5.36 2.25
CA THR A 20 -3.13 -5.21 2.69
C THR A 20 -2.28 -6.36 2.17
N VAL A 21 -1.14 -6.02 1.58
CA VAL A 21 -0.13 -6.98 1.13
C VAL A 21 1.24 -6.49 1.57
N GLU A 22 1.96 -7.29 2.33
CA GLU A 22 3.26 -6.90 2.89
C GLU A 22 4.43 -7.41 2.07
N ASN A 23 4.22 -8.39 1.19
CA ASN A 23 5.25 -8.97 0.34
C ASN A 23 4.65 -9.49 -0.98
N GLN A 24 5.51 -9.92 -1.89
CA GLN A 24 5.06 -10.39 -3.20
C GLN A 24 4.19 -11.64 -3.11
N GLN A 25 4.52 -12.57 -2.23
CA GLN A 25 3.74 -13.79 -2.05
C GLN A 25 2.30 -13.49 -1.65
N MET A 26 2.11 -12.55 -0.72
CA MET A 26 0.78 -12.16 -0.27
C MET A 26 0.04 -11.36 -1.33
N ALA A 27 0.75 -10.53 -2.10
CA ALA A 27 0.15 -9.83 -3.23
C ALA A 27 -0.40 -10.83 -4.26
N ASP A 28 0.41 -11.81 -4.66
CA ASP A 28 0.03 -12.80 -5.66
C ASP A 28 -1.11 -13.71 -5.18
N TYR A 29 -1.20 -13.94 -3.88
CA TYR A 29 -2.27 -14.75 -3.28
C TYR A 29 -3.56 -13.95 -3.09
N ARG A 30 -3.47 -12.76 -2.47
CA ARG A 30 -4.66 -12.00 -2.04
C ARG A 30 -5.29 -11.17 -3.14
N LEU A 31 -4.50 -10.55 -4.01
CA LEU A 31 -5.03 -9.55 -4.94
C LEU A 31 -5.94 -10.15 -6.02
N PRO A 32 -5.65 -11.32 -6.62
CA PRO A 32 -6.60 -11.92 -7.56
C PRO A 32 -7.96 -12.20 -6.91
N ILE A 33 -7.96 -12.69 -5.67
CA ILE A 33 -9.18 -12.96 -4.90
C ILE A 33 -9.91 -11.64 -4.62
N PHE A 34 -9.19 -10.67 -4.07
CA PHE A 34 -9.75 -9.37 -3.71
C PHE A 34 -10.40 -8.67 -4.90
N LYS A 35 -9.74 -8.68 -6.06
CA LYS A 35 -10.26 -8.05 -7.26
C LYS A 35 -11.54 -8.71 -7.78
N SER A 36 -11.75 -9.99 -7.48
CA SER A 36 -12.94 -10.73 -7.89
C SER A 36 -14.13 -10.52 -6.94
N LEU A 37 -13.92 -9.94 -5.77
CA LEU A 37 -14.99 -9.77 -4.79
C LEU A 37 -15.97 -8.66 -5.18
N PRO A 38 -17.24 -8.76 -4.76
CA PRO A 38 -18.26 -7.75 -5.03
C PRO A 38 -18.09 -6.52 -4.13
N ILE A 39 -17.10 -5.69 -4.46
CA ILE A 39 -16.75 -4.47 -3.74
C ILE A 39 -16.67 -3.35 -4.76
N LYS A 40 -17.39 -2.24 -4.52
CA LYS A 40 -17.43 -1.12 -5.47
C LYS A 40 -16.15 -0.30 -5.46
N HIS A 41 -15.58 -0.06 -4.28
CA HIS A 41 -14.42 0.82 -4.10
C HIS A 41 -13.30 0.04 -3.45
N LYS A 42 -12.21 -0.16 -4.18
CA LYS A 42 -11.08 -0.99 -3.77
C LYS A 42 -9.79 -0.19 -3.72
N SER A 43 -8.99 -0.42 -2.68
CA SER A 43 -7.62 0.10 -2.60
C SER A 43 -6.65 -1.02 -2.26
N ILE A 44 -5.38 -0.81 -2.62
CA ILE A 44 -4.30 -1.72 -2.26
C ILE A 44 -3.37 -1.01 -1.28
N ILE A 45 -3.03 -1.69 -0.20
CA ILE A 45 -2.17 -1.15 0.87
C ILE A 45 -0.95 -2.06 1.00
N VAL A 46 0.23 -1.51 0.73
CA VAL A 46 1.50 -2.21 0.93
C VAL A 46 2.11 -1.68 2.22
N ALA A 47 1.73 -2.30 3.33
CA ALA A 47 2.19 -1.89 4.66
C ALA A 47 2.06 -3.07 5.65
N PRO A 48 3.10 -3.35 6.44
CA PRO A 48 4.43 -2.79 6.27
C PRO A 48 5.10 -3.30 5.00
N MET A 49 5.76 -2.42 4.26
CA MET A 49 6.53 -2.82 3.09
C MET A 49 7.89 -3.34 3.54
N ILE A 50 8.13 -4.63 3.37
CA ILE A 50 9.33 -5.31 3.90
C ILE A 50 10.23 -5.90 2.82
N GLU A 51 9.79 -5.81 1.57
CA GLU A 51 10.56 -6.19 0.40
C GLU A 51 10.05 -5.44 -0.82
N ALA A 52 10.74 -5.53 -1.94
CA ALA A 52 10.25 -5.02 -3.21
C ALA A 52 9.02 -5.82 -3.64
N VAL A 53 7.95 -5.10 -4.01
CA VAL A 53 6.69 -5.71 -4.45
C VAL A 53 6.34 -5.16 -5.82
N ASP A 54 6.03 -6.04 -6.75
CA ASP A 54 5.54 -5.67 -8.08
C ASP A 54 4.03 -5.86 -8.14
N LEU A 55 3.30 -4.75 -8.26
CA LEU A 55 1.84 -4.72 -8.35
C LEU A 55 1.34 -4.53 -9.79
N SER A 56 2.23 -4.47 -10.78
CA SER A 56 1.84 -4.09 -12.14
C SER A 56 0.79 -5.01 -12.76
N ALA A 57 0.72 -6.27 -12.33
CA ALA A 57 -0.31 -7.22 -12.78
C ALA A 57 -1.69 -6.97 -12.16
N TYR A 58 -1.77 -6.18 -11.07
CA TYR A 58 -2.98 -6.01 -10.27
C TYR A 58 -3.53 -4.59 -10.25
N VAL A 59 -2.66 -3.61 -10.43
CA VAL A 59 -3.03 -2.19 -10.37
C VAL A 59 -3.62 -1.80 -11.71
N ASP A 60 -4.91 -1.46 -11.70
CA ASP A 60 -5.64 -0.98 -12.86
C ASP A 60 -6.76 -0.03 -12.38
N ARG A 61 -7.62 0.42 -13.29
CA ARG A 61 -8.68 1.38 -12.96
C ARG A 61 -9.74 0.85 -11.98
N SER A 62 -9.78 -0.45 -11.71
CA SER A 62 -10.66 -1.00 -10.67
C SER A 62 -10.13 -0.73 -9.27
N ILE A 63 -8.89 -0.26 -9.15
CA ILE A 63 -8.24 0.12 -7.90
C ILE A 63 -8.21 1.65 -7.81
N GLU A 64 -8.77 2.21 -6.74
CA GLU A 64 -8.91 3.66 -6.59
C GLU A 64 -7.70 4.32 -5.96
N GLU A 65 -6.89 3.56 -5.22
CA GLU A 65 -5.68 4.09 -4.57
C GLU A 65 -4.69 2.97 -4.26
N GLY A 66 -3.42 3.26 -4.44
CA GLY A 66 -2.32 2.47 -3.92
C GLY A 66 -1.64 3.22 -2.80
N SER A 67 -1.55 2.63 -1.61
CA SER A 67 -0.93 3.24 -0.42
C SER A 67 0.24 2.40 0.06
N VAL A 68 1.31 3.07 0.50
CA VAL A 68 2.53 2.39 0.95
C VAL A 68 2.98 2.95 2.29
N GLY A 69 3.46 2.09 3.17
CA GLY A 69 4.05 2.49 4.44
C GLY A 69 5.07 1.47 4.94
N GLY A 70 6.02 1.94 5.74
CA GLY A 70 6.99 1.09 6.42
C GLY A 70 6.45 0.56 7.75
N GLU A 71 7.25 -0.25 8.42
CA GLU A 71 6.92 -0.83 9.72
C GLU A 71 7.35 0.09 10.85
N SER A 72 6.46 0.29 11.82
CA SER A 72 6.75 1.06 13.04
C SER A 72 7.20 0.13 14.17
N GLY A 73 7.85 0.70 15.19
CA GLY A 73 8.23 -0.02 16.40
C GLY A 73 9.71 -0.32 16.49
N GLN A 74 10.12 -0.87 17.64
CA GLN A 74 11.54 -1.12 17.95
C GLN A 74 12.15 -2.19 17.04
N ASP A 75 11.38 -3.19 16.67
CA ASP A 75 11.82 -4.31 15.84
C ASP A 75 11.43 -4.14 14.38
N ALA A 76 11.18 -2.89 13.95
CA ALA A 76 10.76 -2.59 12.60
C ALA A 76 11.81 -3.07 11.58
N ARG A 77 11.34 -3.76 10.55
CA ARG A 77 12.16 -4.16 9.42
C ARG A 77 12.36 -2.95 8.51
N PRO A 78 13.55 -2.82 7.88
CA PRO A 78 13.81 -1.69 7.00
C PRO A 78 12.89 -1.66 5.80
N CYS A 79 12.53 -0.44 5.38
CA CYS A 79 11.82 -0.18 4.14
C CYS A 79 12.72 0.66 3.24
N ASP A 80 12.98 0.18 2.03
CA ASP A 80 13.81 0.89 1.07
C ASP A 80 12.95 1.91 0.29
N TYR A 81 13.39 3.14 0.25
CA TYR A 81 12.71 4.21 -0.48
C TYR A 81 12.58 3.89 -1.98
N ALA A 82 13.55 3.16 -2.54
CA ALA A 82 13.46 2.73 -3.93
C ALA A 82 12.26 1.81 -4.20
N TRP A 83 11.89 0.98 -3.24
CA TRP A 83 10.69 0.13 -3.35
C TRP A 83 9.41 0.97 -3.37
N ILE A 84 9.38 2.02 -2.57
CA ILE A 84 8.24 2.96 -2.50
C ILE A 84 8.09 3.67 -3.85
N LEU A 85 9.19 4.17 -4.42
CA LEU A 85 9.17 4.81 -5.72
C LEU A 85 8.76 3.88 -6.85
N ALA A 86 9.13 2.60 -6.76
CA ALA A 86 8.72 1.60 -7.75
C ALA A 86 7.20 1.39 -7.75
N ILE A 87 6.58 1.32 -6.58
CA ILE A 87 5.11 1.24 -6.46
C ILE A 87 4.46 2.50 -7.04
N ARG A 88 5.03 3.67 -6.72
CA ARG A 88 4.55 4.94 -7.27
C ARG A 88 4.53 4.91 -8.79
N GLU A 89 5.61 4.46 -9.43
CA GLU A 89 5.68 4.36 -10.88
C GLU A 89 4.64 3.39 -11.46
N GLN A 90 4.41 2.27 -10.81
CA GLN A 90 3.38 1.31 -11.21
C GLN A 90 1.98 1.95 -11.14
N CYS A 91 1.70 2.71 -10.09
CA CYS A 91 0.43 3.44 -9.95
C CYS A 91 0.27 4.51 -11.03
N ILE A 92 1.32 5.29 -11.31
CA ILE A 92 1.30 6.32 -12.36
C ILE A 92 0.99 5.70 -13.72
N LYS A 93 1.65 4.60 -14.07
CA LYS A 93 1.42 3.90 -15.34
C LYS A 93 0.00 3.39 -15.48
N ALA A 94 -0.62 3.01 -14.39
CA ALA A 94 -1.99 2.49 -14.37
C ALA A 94 -3.04 3.59 -14.19
N ASP A 95 -2.62 4.85 -14.05
CA ASP A 95 -3.50 5.99 -13.76
C ASP A 95 -4.26 5.80 -12.44
N VAL A 96 -3.55 5.32 -11.41
CA VAL A 96 -4.09 5.09 -10.06
C VAL A 96 -3.42 6.07 -9.09
N PRO A 97 -4.18 6.80 -8.28
CA PRO A 97 -3.60 7.66 -7.25
C PRO A 97 -2.70 6.89 -6.29
N PHE A 98 -1.57 7.50 -5.94
CA PHE A 98 -0.57 6.94 -5.03
C PHE A 98 -0.51 7.75 -3.75
N HIS A 99 -0.37 7.06 -2.61
CA HIS A 99 -0.22 7.69 -1.31
C HIS A 99 0.93 7.07 -0.51
N PHE A 100 1.93 7.89 -0.16
CA PHE A 100 2.99 7.51 0.76
C PHE A 100 2.54 7.86 2.19
N HIS A 101 2.11 6.84 2.91
CA HIS A 101 1.44 6.99 4.20
C HIS A 101 2.42 7.32 5.34
N GLN A 102 3.48 6.53 5.47
CA GLN A 102 4.51 6.72 6.50
C GLN A 102 5.81 6.05 6.10
N THR A 103 6.92 6.56 6.67
CA THR A 103 8.25 6.03 6.35
C THR A 103 8.57 4.71 7.03
N GLY A 104 7.87 4.39 8.14
CA GLY A 104 8.31 3.37 9.07
C GLY A 104 9.46 3.87 9.95
N ALA A 105 9.88 3.04 10.90
CA ALA A 105 10.94 3.39 11.84
C ALA A 105 12.35 3.34 11.22
N ARG A 106 12.52 2.52 10.18
CA ARG A 106 13.82 2.35 9.50
C ARG A 106 13.62 2.49 8.01
N LEU A 107 14.08 3.62 7.48
CA LEU A 107 14.00 3.93 6.04
C LEU A 107 15.40 3.86 5.44
N ILE A 108 15.57 3.09 4.37
CA ILE A 108 16.81 3.05 3.60
C ILE A 108 16.64 3.99 2.40
N LYS A 109 17.57 4.93 2.25
CA LYS A 109 17.61 5.85 1.12
C LYS A 109 19.06 6.13 0.75
N ASP A 110 19.40 5.94 -0.52
CA ASP A 110 20.74 6.17 -1.04
C ASP A 110 21.83 5.42 -0.25
N GLY A 111 21.55 4.18 0.14
CA GLY A 111 22.45 3.33 0.88
C GLY A 111 22.58 3.64 2.37
N LYS A 112 21.82 4.62 2.87
CA LYS A 112 21.80 4.98 4.29
C LYS A 112 20.53 4.52 4.96
N THR A 113 20.64 4.02 6.21
CA THR A 113 19.48 3.70 7.05
C THR A 113 19.20 4.86 7.99
N TYR A 114 17.99 5.40 7.89
CA TYR A 114 17.49 6.48 8.75
C TYR A 114 16.58 5.87 9.81
N HIS A 115 16.83 6.22 11.07
CA HIS A 115 15.96 5.86 12.19
C HIS A 115 14.99 7.02 12.43
N ILE A 116 13.71 6.82 12.13
CA ILE A 116 12.72 7.89 12.18
C ILE A 116 11.76 7.64 13.35
N PRO A 117 11.74 8.54 14.35
CA PRO A 117 10.83 8.40 15.47
C PRO A 117 9.37 8.36 15.02
N ARG A 118 8.55 7.64 15.75
CA ARG A 118 7.14 7.44 15.41
C ARG A 118 6.40 8.76 15.13
N CYS A 119 6.69 9.80 15.93
CA CYS A 119 6.05 11.11 15.78
C CYS A 119 6.40 11.84 14.48
N HIS A 120 7.43 11.39 13.75
CA HIS A 120 7.88 12.01 12.50
C HIS A 120 7.65 11.16 11.25
N GLN A 121 7.20 9.91 11.38
CA GLN A 121 7.08 9.00 10.25
C GLN A 121 6.09 9.52 9.19
N HIS A 122 4.94 10.04 9.63
CA HIS A 122 3.96 10.62 8.72
C HIS A 122 4.43 11.94 8.10
N SER A 123 5.02 12.82 8.91
CA SER A 123 5.48 14.13 8.43
C SER A 123 6.64 14.00 7.43
N GLN A 124 7.53 13.06 7.64
CA GLN A 124 8.62 12.79 6.68
C GLN A 124 8.09 12.23 5.37
N ALA A 125 7.08 11.37 5.41
CA ALA A 125 6.42 10.89 4.19
C ALA A 125 5.79 12.04 3.40
N ARG A 126 5.12 12.96 4.08
CA ARG A 126 4.56 14.15 3.44
C ARG A 126 5.64 15.05 2.83
N LYS A 127 6.77 15.21 3.51
CA LYS A 127 7.91 16.02 3.00
C LYS A 127 8.54 15.43 1.74
N ALA A 128 8.43 14.13 1.53
CA ALA A 128 8.92 13.50 0.31
C ALA A 128 8.18 14.01 -0.94
N ASN A 129 6.93 14.45 -0.77
CA ASN A 129 6.12 15.08 -1.82
C ASN A 129 6.03 14.23 -3.10
N ILE A 130 5.74 12.95 -2.93
CA ILE A 130 5.65 11.98 -4.04
C ILE A 130 4.25 11.43 -4.28
N ASN A 131 3.26 11.92 -3.54
CA ASN A 131 1.86 11.52 -3.72
C ASN A 131 1.29 11.97 -5.06
#